data_cf5d7f077782843c7ef3169b54307374
#
_entry.id   cf5d7f077782843c7ef3169b54307374
#
_cell.length_a   1.000
_cell.length_b   1.000
_cell.length_c   1.000
_cell.angle_alpha   90.00
_cell.angle_beta   90.00
_cell.angle_gamma   90.00
#
_symmetry.space_group_name_H-M   'P 1'
#
loop_
_entity.id
_entity.type
_entity.pdbx_description
1 polymer ?
#
loop_
_entity_poly.entity_id
_entity_poly.type
_entity_poly.pdbx_seq_one_letter_code
_entity_poly.pdbx_strand_id
1 'polypeptide(L)'
;ESMLHENAYTETRQMTEAFNKMLGRLRVLDDSRTEFVSNVSHELKTPLTSMKVLSDSLLTQEDVPVELYKEFMGDLSEEIERENKIINDLLSLVKMDKTADTMNISSVNINTLVERILKQLRPIAAKNNIEVVFESFRPVTAEVDEVKLSLAITNLVENAIKYNQENGWVHVALNADHKLFYIEVADSGIGIAPEETDHIFERFYRVDKSHSREIGGTGLGLAIARSAIVMHRGAIKVYSQPGKGTTFTVKIPLTYVS
;
A
#
# COMPACT_ATOMS: atom_id res chain seq x y z
N GLU A 1 -12.64 -50.19 30.35
CA GLU A 1 -13.77 -49.34 29.90
C GLU A 1 -13.57 -47.86 30.28
N SER A 2 -12.97 -47.54 31.44
CA SER A 2 -12.75 -46.12 31.84
C SER A 2 -11.75 -45.34 30.96
N MET A 3 -10.71 -45.98 30.45
CA MET A 3 -9.72 -45.33 29.57
C MET A 3 -10.27 -44.94 28.19
N LEU A 4 -11.22 -45.69 27.62
CA LEU A 4 -11.86 -45.40 26.34
C LEU A 4 -12.80 -44.20 26.43
N HIS A 5 -13.47 -43.98 27.57
CA HIS A 5 -14.33 -42.83 27.79
C HIS A 5 -13.54 -41.53 27.97
N GLU A 6 -12.41 -41.55 28.64
CA GLU A 6 -11.56 -40.40 28.89
C GLU A 6 -10.91 -39.89 27.60
N ASN A 7 -10.44 -40.78 26.71
CA ASN A 7 -9.89 -40.44 25.40
C ASN A 7 -10.94 -39.86 24.46
N ALA A 8 -12.15 -40.45 24.39
CA ALA A 8 -13.24 -39.93 23.56
C ALA A 8 -13.68 -38.53 23.98
N TYR A 9 -13.66 -38.22 25.30
CA TYR A 9 -14.00 -36.88 25.77
C TYR A 9 -12.93 -35.85 25.45
N THR A 10 -11.66 -36.23 25.47
CA THR A 10 -10.53 -35.37 25.12
C THR A 10 -10.51 -35.05 23.60
N GLU A 11 -10.75 -36.05 22.77
CA GLU A 11 -10.84 -35.88 21.28
C GLU A 11 -12.03 -35.00 20.89
N THR A 12 -13.21 -35.23 21.51
CA THR A 12 -14.40 -34.38 21.23
C THR A 12 -14.17 -32.94 21.64
N ARG A 13 -13.48 -32.69 22.74
CA ARG A 13 -13.12 -31.34 23.20
C ARG A 13 -12.15 -30.67 22.24
N GLN A 14 -11.10 -31.36 21.77
CA GLN A 14 -10.16 -30.84 20.80
C GLN A 14 -10.84 -30.51 19.48
N MET A 15 -11.76 -31.35 18.99
CA MET A 15 -12.58 -31.06 17.82
C MET A 15 -13.44 -29.81 18.00
N THR A 16 -14.10 -29.66 19.13
CA THR A 16 -14.92 -28.50 19.45
C THR A 16 -14.09 -27.22 19.51
N GLU A 17 -12.92 -27.26 20.14
CA GLU A 17 -11.99 -26.13 20.20
C GLU A 17 -11.48 -25.74 18.79
N ALA A 18 -11.10 -26.73 17.96
CA ALA A 18 -10.68 -26.52 16.58
C ALA A 18 -11.80 -25.91 15.72
N PHE A 19 -13.03 -26.42 15.88
CA PHE A 19 -14.22 -25.92 15.18
C PHE A 19 -14.55 -24.48 15.59
N ASN A 20 -14.54 -24.18 16.89
CA ASN A 20 -14.79 -22.83 17.39
C ASN A 20 -13.71 -21.84 16.90
N LYS A 21 -12.44 -22.27 16.84
CA LYS A 21 -11.35 -21.48 16.28
C LYS A 21 -11.55 -21.21 14.78
N MET A 22 -12.04 -22.19 14.03
CA MET A 22 -12.37 -22.05 12.62
C MET A 22 -13.55 -21.11 12.42
N LEU A 23 -14.63 -21.24 13.20
CA LEU A 23 -15.77 -20.32 13.16
C LEU A 23 -15.36 -18.88 13.51
N GLY A 24 -14.50 -18.71 14.51
CA GLY A 24 -13.94 -17.39 14.84
C GLY A 24 -13.18 -16.77 13.68
N ARG A 25 -12.33 -17.55 12.99
CA ARG A 25 -11.62 -17.09 11.80
C ARG A 25 -12.57 -16.73 10.63
N LEU A 26 -13.61 -17.52 10.41
CA LEU A 26 -14.60 -17.24 9.37
C LEU A 26 -15.35 -15.94 9.65
N ARG A 27 -15.75 -15.69 10.91
CA ARG A 27 -16.38 -14.42 11.30
C ARG A 27 -15.46 -13.22 11.04
N VAL A 28 -14.20 -13.28 11.47
CA VAL A 28 -13.23 -12.22 11.24
C VAL A 28 -13.04 -11.96 9.74
N LEU A 29 -13.02 -12.99 8.91
CA LEU A 29 -12.93 -12.84 7.44
C LEU A 29 -14.18 -12.19 6.84
N ASP A 30 -15.37 -12.57 7.32
CA ASP A 30 -16.65 -12.02 6.84
C ASP A 30 -16.82 -10.57 7.26
N ASP A 31 -16.49 -10.23 8.51
CA ASP A 31 -16.48 -8.87 9.03
C ASP A 31 -15.51 -7.98 8.24
N SER A 32 -14.28 -8.47 8.01
CA SER A 32 -13.27 -7.76 7.21
C SER A 32 -13.72 -7.55 5.76
N ARG A 33 -14.42 -8.52 5.15
CA ARG A 33 -14.98 -8.40 3.81
C ARG A 33 -16.10 -7.35 3.76
N THR A 34 -16.97 -7.35 4.75
CA THR A 34 -18.08 -6.41 4.84
C THR A 34 -17.56 -4.98 5.04
N GLU A 35 -16.60 -4.81 5.92
CA GLU A 35 -15.91 -3.54 6.15
C GLU A 35 -15.22 -3.05 4.88
N PHE A 36 -14.52 -3.93 4.16
CA PHE A 36 -13.89 -3.60 2.88
C PHE A 36 -14.90 -3.07 1.87
N VAL A 37 -16.05 -3.74 1.67
CA VAL A 37 -17.10 -3.29 0.74
C VAL A 37 -17.68 -1.94 1.16
N SER A 38 -17.91 -1.74 2.46
CA SER A 38 -18.37 -0.47 3.01
C SER A 38 -17.38 0.66 2.73
N ASN A 39 -16.10 0.44 3.02
CA ASN A 39 -15.04 1.42 2.80
C ASN A 39 -14.86 1.76 1.31
N VAL A 40 -14.90 0.76 0.42
CA VAL A 40 -14.91 0.97 -1.04
C VAL A 40 -16.06 1.88 -1.44
N SER A 41 -17.28 1.59 -0.95
CA SER A 41 -18.47 2.39 -1.29
C SER A 41 -18.34 3.83 -0.83
N HIS A 42 -17.77 4.06 0.35
CA HIS A 42 -17.54 5.39 0.89
C HIS A 42 -16.45 6.16 0.12
N GLU A 43 -15.32 5.53 -0.17
CA GLU A 43 -14.19 6.16 -0.87
C GLU A 43 -14.51 6.49 -2.33
N LEU A 44 -15.40 5.70 -3.00
CA LEU A 44 -15.89 6.00 -4.34
C LEU A 44 -17.01 7.06 -4.35
N LYS A 45 -17.87 7.10 -3.32
CA LYS A 45 -18.98 8.05 -3.27
C LYS A 45 -18.52 9.49 -3.06
N THR A 46 -17.47 9.71 -2.30
CA THR A 46 -16.98 11.06 -1.96
C THR A 46 -16.54 11.84 -3.20
N PRO A 47 -15.60 11.34 -4.04
CA PRO A 47 -15.17 12.04 -5.25
C PRO A 47 -16.31 12.21 -6.26
N LEU A 48 -17.18 11.21 -6.43
CA LEU A 48 -18.37 11.32 -7.29
C LEU A 48 -19.30 12.44 -6.86
N THR A 49 -19.49 12.61 -5.53
CA THR A 49 -20.30 13.70 -4.99
C THR A 49 -19.64 15.06 -5.23
N SER A 50 -18.33 15.16 -5.05
CA SER A 50 -17.54 16.37 -5.32
C SER A 50 -17.63 16.77 -6.79
N MET A 51 -17.39 15.83 -7.71
CA MET A 51 -17.54 16.05 -9.15
C MET A 51 -18.94 16.52 -9.53
N LYS A 52 -19.97 15.92 -8.92
CA LYS A 52 -21.37 16.34 -9.16
C LYS A 52 -21.62 17.76 -8.70
N VAL A 53 -21.18 18.14 -7.51
CA VAL A 53 -21.34 19.49 -6.96
C VAL A 53 -20.63 20.52 -7.85
N LEU A 54 -19.41 20.24 -8.29
CA LEU A 54 -18.66 21.10 -9.21
C LEU A 54 -19.42 21.27 -10.54
N SER A 55 -19.89 20.18 -11.13
CA SER A 55 -20.65 20.20 -12.37
C SER A 55 -21.97 20.96 -12.23
N ASP A 56 -22.76 20.69 -11.18
CA ASP A 56 -24.03 21.36 -10.93
C ASP A 56 -23.83 22.87 -10.69
N SER A 57 -22.73 23.27 -10.04
CA SER A 57 -22.38 24.67 -9.82
C SER A 57 -22.11 25.40 -11.14
N LEU A 58 -21.41 24.77 -12.09
CA LEU A 58 -21.17 25.35 -13.42
C LEU A 58 -22.45 25.46 -14.27
N LEU A 59 -23.33 24.47 -14.15
CA LEU A 59 -24.58 24.43 -14.95
C LEU A 59 -25.64 25.44 -14.47
N THR A 60 -25.57 25.86 -13.21
CA THR A 60 -26.57 26.79 -12.62
C THR A 60 -26.17 28.25 -12.71
N GLN A 61 -24.94 28.57 -13.10
CA GLN A 61 -24.45 29.94 -13.24
C GLN A 61 -24.61 30.41 -14.69
N GLU A 62 -25.26 31.55 -14.86
CA GLU A 62 -25.26 32.30 -16.15
C GLU A 62 -23.99 33.18 -16.20
N ASP A 63 -23.30 33.23 -17.34
CA ASP A 63 -22.07 34.03 -17.58
C ASP A 63 -20.86 33.71 -16.67
N VAL A 64 -20.50 32.42 -16.56
CA VAL A 64 -19.27 32.01 -15.84
C VAL A 64 -18.03 32.56 -16.57
N PRO A 65 -17.14 33.31 -15.86
CA PRO A 65 -15.85 33.74 -16.45
C PRO A 65 -15.02 32.55 -16.91
N VAL A 66 -14.32 32.71 -18.03
CA VAL A 66 -13.52 31.63 -18.64
C VAL A 66 -12.44 31.12 -17.68
N GLU A 67 -11.88 31.99 -16.85
CA GLU A 67 -10.88 31.65 -15.84
C GLU A 67 -11.47 30.71 -14.77
N LEU A 68 -12.64 31.03 -14.26
CA LEU A 68 -13.35 30.21 -13.27
C LEU A 68 -13.78 28.86 -13.86
N TYR A 69 -14.22 28.86 -15.13
CA TYR A 69 -14.53 27.63 -15.85
C TYR A 69 -13.32 26.70 -15.96
N LYS A 70 -12.14 27.25 -16.26
CA LYS A 70 -10.89 26.48 -16.35
C LYS A 70 -10.47 25.92 -14.99
N GLU A 71 -10.64 26.69 -13.91
CA GLU A 71 -10.37 26.24 -12.54
C GLU A 71 -11.25 25.05 -12.18
N PHE A 72 -12.57 25.16 -12.34
CA PHE A 72 -13.50 24.05 -12.09
C PHE A 72 -13.21 22.80 -12.94
N MET A 73 -12.85 22.99 -14.20
CA MET A 73 -12.48 21.86 -15.07
C MET A 73 -11.16 21.22 -14.64
N GLY A 74 -10.23 22.01 -14.08
CA GLY A 74 -9.00 21.51 -13.46
C GLY A 74 -9.30 20.65 -12.26
N ASP A 75 -10.11 21.14 -11.32
CA ASP A 75 -10.51 20.42 -10.11
C ASP A 75 -11.26 19.12 -10.46
N LEU A 76 -12.14 19.17 -11.47
CA LEU A 76 -12.85 17.99 -11.95
C LEU A 76 -11.90 16.95 -12.54
N SER A 77 -10.88 17.38 -13.27
CA SER A 77 -9.86 16.48 -13.83
C SER A 77 -9.03 15.83 -12.74
N GLU A 78 -8.64 16.57 -11.71
CA GLU A 78 -7.90 16.03 -10.56
C GLU A 78 -8.72 14.98 -9.80
N GLU A 79 -10.04 15.21 -9.62
CA GLU A 79 -10.91 14.26 -8.93
C GLU A 79 -11.14 12.99 -9.76
N ILE A 80 -11.21 13.08 -11.08
CA ILE A 80 -11.26 11.92 -11.98
C ILE A 80 -9.97 11.10 -11.90
N GLU A 81 -8.80 11.75 -11.89
CA GLU A 81 -7.52 11.05 -11.74
C GLU A 81 -7.41 10.33 -10.40
N ARG A 82 -7.90 10.95 -9.33
CA ARG A 82 -7.97 10.36 -8.00
C ARG A 82 -8.87 9.12 -7.99
N GLU A 83 -10.06 9.20 -8.59
CA GLU A 83 -10.99 8.08 -8.70
C GLU A 83 -10.38 6.92 -9.47
N ASN A 84 -9.73 7.20 -10.60
CA ASN A 84 -9.02 6.19 -11.38
C ASN A 84 -7.91 5.50 -10.55
N LYS A 85 -7.18 6.24 -9.71
CA LYS A 85 -6.17 5.66 -8.82
C LYS A 85 -6.82 4.71 -7.81
N ILE A 86 -7.92 5.10 -7.17
CA ILE A 86 -8.66 4.24 -6.22
C ILE A 86 -9.09 2.93 -6.90
N ILE A 87 -9.70 3.02 -8.09
CA ILE A 87 -10.15 1.87 -8.86
C ILE A 87 -8.98 0.93 -9.20
N ASN A 88 -7.86 1.46 -9.66
CA ASN A 88 -6.67 0.67 -10.02
C ASN A 88 -6.04 -0.01 -8.80
N ASP A 89 -5.98 0.69 -7.66
CA ASP A 89 -5.50 0.14 -6.40
C ASP A 89 -6.39 -1.02 -5.92
N LEU A 90 -7.72 -0.84 -6.00
CA LEU A 90 -8.70 -1.89 -5.67
C LEU A 90 -8.56 -3.11 -6.58
N LEU A 91 -8.46 -2.90 -7.90
CA LEU A 91 -8.27 -3.99 -8.85
C LEU A 91 -6.96 -4.74 -8.60
N SER A 92 -5.91 -4.04 -8.21
CA SER A 92 -4.62 -4.64 -7.86
C SER A 92 -4.75 -5.53 -6.61
N LEU A 93 -5.42 -5.07 -5.56
CA LEU A 93 -5.69 -5.87 -4.35
C LEU A 93 -6.54 -7.10 -4.66
N VAL A 94 -7.65 -6.94 -5.39
CA VAL A 94 -8.53 -8.06 -5.73
C VAL A 94 -7.82 -9.12 -6.58
N LYS A 95 -6.95 -8.68 -7.51
CA LYS A 95 -6.11 -9.61 -8.29
C LYS A 95 -5.13 -10.35 -7.39
N MET A 96 -4.46 -9.67 -6.45
CA MET A 96 -3.53 -10.29 -5.50
C MET A 96 -4.24 -11.32 -4.61
N ASP A 97 -5.42 -11.01 -4.08
CA ASP A 97 -6.19 -11.94 -3.24
C ASP A 97 -6.62 -13.21 -3.99
N LYS A 98 -6.95 -13.09 -5.29
CA LYS A 98 -7.39 -14.23 -6.13
C LYS A 98 -6.25 -15.03 -6.74
N THR A 99 -5.09 -14.41 -6.96
CA THR A 99 -3.98 -15.00 -7.72
C THR A 99 -2.78 -15.30 -6.82
N ALA A 100 -3.01 -15.62 -5.55
CA ALA A 100 -1.94 -16.11 -4.66
C ALA A 100 -1.16 -17.29 -5.27
N ASP A 101 -1.80 -18.07 -6.17
CA ASP A 101 -1.18 -19.22 -6.86
C ASP A 101 -0.54 -18.86 -8.21
N THR A 102 -0.67 -17.63 -8.73
CA THR A 102 -0.13 -17.27 -10.06
C THR A 102 0.85 -16.10 -9.97
N MET A 103 2.07 -16.40 -9.53
CA MET A 103 3.20 -15.50 -9.62
C MET A 103 3.90 -15.67 -10.97
N ASN A 104 4.14 -14.58 -11.69
CA ASN A 104 4.95 -14.60 -12.92
C ASN A 104 6.42 -14.39 -12.56
N ILE A 105 7.04 -15.45 -12.05
CA ILE A 105 8.43 -15.39 -11.55
C ILE A 105 9.41 -15.40 -12.71
N SER A 106 10.31 -14.42 -12.70
CA SER A 106 11.43 -14.32 -13.65
C SER A 106 12.69 -13.82 -12.95
N SER A 107 13.83 -14.03 -13.57
CA SER A 107 15.11 -13.50 -13.07
C SER A 107 15.19 -12.00 -13.39
N VAL A 108 15.15 -11.16 -12.38
CA VAL A 108 15.10 -9.69 -12.50
C VAL A 108 16.33 -9.06 -11.85
N ASN A 109 16.94 -8.08 -12.53
CA ASN A 109 17.96 -7.22 -11.93
C ASN A 109 17.26 -6.14 -11.07
N ILE A 110 17.39 -6.27 -9.76
CA ILE A 110 16.71 -5.41 -8.80
C ILE A 110 17.22 -3.97 -8.83
N ASN A 111 18.52 -3.77 -9.11
CA ASN A 111 19.11 -2.43 -9.24
C ASN A 111 18.40 -1.65 -10.36
N THR A 112 18.32 -2.26 -11.53
CA THR A 112 17.67 -1.65 -12.71
C THR A 112 16.18 -1.40 -12.46
N LEU A 113 15.51 -2.31 -11.75
CA LEU A 113 14.09 -2.14 -11.37
C LEU A 113 13.91 -0.91 -10.47
N VAL A 114 14.70 -0.79 -9.40
CA VAL A 114 14.64 0.34 -8.47
C VAL A 114 14.98 1.65 -9.19
N GLU A 115 16.06 1.70 -9.98
CA GLU A 115 16.44 2.89 -10.74
C GLU A 115 15.33 3.37 -11.68
N ARG A 116 14.64 2.44 -12.36
CA ARG A 116 13.51 2.76 -13.25
C ARG A 116 12.35 3.39 -12.46
N ILE A 117 12.01 2.85 -11.30
CA ILE A 117 10.95 3.37 -10.43
C ILE A 117 11.32 4.79 -9.95
N LEU A 118 12.53 4.97 -9.45
CA LEU A 118 12.98 6.26 -8.95
C LEU A 118 13.04 7.31 -10.07
N LYS A 119 13.42 6.93 -11.29
CA LYS A 119 13.39 7.83 -12.45
C LYS A 119 11.98 8.34 -12.75
N GLN A 120 10.95 7.51 -12.55
CA GLN A 120 9.55 7.91 -12.74
C GLN A 120 9.04 8.83 -11.62
N LEU A 121 9.52 8.64 -10.38
CA LEU A 121 9.05 9.39 -9.20
C LEU A 121 9.83 10.69 -8.93
N ARG A 122 11.04 10.84 -9.45
CA ARG A 122 11.84 12.07 -9.30
C ARG A 122 11.12 13.37 -9.71
N PRO A 123 10.35 13.42 -10.80
CA PRO A 123 9.59 14.64 -11.15
C PRO A 123 8.55 15.03 -10.09
N ILE A 124 7.97 14.03 -9.39
CA ILE A 124 7.00 14.25 -8.32
C ILE A 124 7.72 14.77 -7.07
N ALA A 125 8.86 14.17 -6.72
CA ALA A 125 9.70 14.61 -5.61
C ALA A 125 10.22 16.04 -5.80
N ALA A 126 10.63 16.38 -7.03
CA ALA A 126 11.15 17.70 -7.38
C ALA A 126 10.13 18.84 -7.18
N LYS A 127 8.80 18.56 -7.29
CA LYS A 127 7.76 19.58 -7.04
C LYS A 127 7.80 20.11 -5.60
N ASN A 128 8.24 19.26 -4.64
CA ASN A 128 8.33 19.59 -3.22
C ASN A 128 9.79 19.75 -2.76
N ASN A 129 10.74 19.91 -3.68
CA ASN A 129 12.17 19.99 -3.42
C ASN A 129 12.71 18.82 -2.59
N ILE A 130 12.19 17.61 -2.80
CA ILE A 130 12.63 16.41 -2.08
C ILE A 130 13.78 15.77 -2.84
N GLU A 131 14.92 15.59 -2.17
CA GLU A 131 16.07 14.88 -2.69
C GLU A 131 15.84 13.37 -2.66
N VAL A 132 16.03 12.68 -3.80
CA VAL A 132 15.89 11.22 -3.90
C VAL A 132 17.23 10.60 -4.21
N VAL A 133 17.79 9.87 -3.25
CA VAL A 133 19.10 9.19 -3.33
C VAL A 133 18.89 7.68 -3.42
N PHE A 134 19.66 7.03 -4.28
CA PHE A 134 19.72 5.57 -4.37
C PHE A 134 21.13 5.08 -4.09
N GLU A 135 21.25 4.18 -3.14
CA GLU A 135 22.50 3.49 -2.82
C GLU A 135 22.37 1.99 -3.07
N SER A 136 23.33 1.44 -3.77
CA SER A 136 23.42 0.00 -3.98
C SER A 136 24.86 -0.48 -3.73
N PHE A 137 25.00 -1.43 -2.82
CA PHE A 137 26.31 -1.94 -2.43
C PHE A 137 26.86 -3.00 -3.40
N ARG A 138 25.97 -3.60 -4.20
CA ARG A 138 26.33 -4.61 -5.21
C ARG A 138 25.17 -4.84 -6.19
N PRO A 139 25.44 -5.41 -7.39
CA PRO A 139 24.39 -5.90 -8.27
C PRO A 139 23.60 -7.03 -7.59
N VAL A 140 22.27 -6.96 -7.67
CA VAL A 140 21.36 -7.95 -7.11
C VAL A 140 20.44 -8.46 -8.21
N THR A 141 20.45 -9.78 -8.43
CA THR A 141 19.50 -10.47 -9.31
C THR A 141 18.70 -11.45 -8.47
N ALA A 142 17.39 -11.46 -8.62
CA ALA A 142 16.49 -12.31 -7.85
C ALA A 142 15.34 -12.85 -8.71
N GLU A 143 14.79 -13.97 -8.30
CA GLU A 143 13.59 -14.59 -8.90
C GLU A 143 12.34 -13.97 -8.28
N VAL A 144 11.69 -13.06 -9.02
CA VAL A 144 10.55 -12.28 -8.55
C VAL A 144 9.51 -12.07 -9.65
N ASP A 145 8.30 -11.73 -9.25
CA ASP A 145 7.30 -11.14 -10.14
C ASP A 145 7.60 -9.64 -10.26
N GLU A 146 8.18 -9.24 -11.39
CA GLU A 146 8.63 -7.86 -11.62
C GLU A 146 7.52 -6.83 -11.45
N VAL A 147 6.32 -7.16 -11.91
CA VAL A 147 5.16 -6.23 -11.86
C VAL A 147 4.71 -6.01 -10.42
N LYS A 148 4.54 -7.09 -9.65
CA LYS A 148 4.11 -7.01 -8.27
C LYS A 148 5.17 -6.36 -7.37
N LEU A 149 6.46 -6.70 -7.59
CA LEU A 149 7.55 -6.08 -6.83
C LEU A 149 7.69 -4.59 -7.17
N SER A 150 7.59 -4.23 -8.45
CA SER A 150 7.59 -2.82 -8.88
C SER A 150 6.48 -2.04 -8.19
N LEU A 151 5.26 -2.58 -8.15
CA LEU A 151 4.12 -1.96 -7.49
C LEU A 151 4.37 -1.76 -5.98
N ALA A 152 4.98 -2.75 -5.31
CA ALA A 152 5.32 -2.61 -3.89
C ALA A 152 6.31 -1.48 -3.63
N ILE A 153 7.43 -1.45 -4.39
CA ILE A 153 8.46 -0.44 -4.22
C ILE A 153 7.92 0.96 -4.57
N THR A 154 7.15 1.08 -5.65
CA THR A 154 6.51 2.34 -6.04
C THR A 154 5.64 2.90 -4.92
N ASN A 155 4.77 2.09 -4.31
CA ASN A 155 3.92 2.52 -3.19
C ASN A 155 4.74 2.99 -1.98
N LEU A 156 5.83 2.31 -1.65
CA LEU A 156 6.70 2.72 -0.53
C LEU A 156 7.39 4.05 -0.80
N VAL A 157 7.95 4.24 -2.01
CA VAL A 157 8.64 5.47 -2.38
C VAL A 157 7.65 6.62 -2.58
N GLU A 158 6.48 6.39 -3.19
CA GLU A 158 5.42 7.40 -3.28
C GLU A 158 5.00 7.90 -1.90
N ASN A 159 4.82 6.99 -0.91
CA ASN A 159 4.51 7.38 0.46
C ASN A 159 5.63 8.21 1.09
N ALA A 160 6.89 7.81 0.90
CA ALA A 160 8.05 8.54 1.41
C ALA A 160 8.17 9.97 0.83
N ILE A 161 7.77 10.16 -0.43
CA ILE A 161 7.72 11.48 -1.07
C ILE A 161 6.52 12.28 -0.56
N LYS A 162 5.35 11.65 -0.51
CA LYS A 162 4.07 12.26 -0.24
C LYS A 162 3.92 12.79 1.19
N TYR A 163 4.40 12.02 2.16
CA TYR A 163 4.36 12.37 3.59
C TYR A 163 5.67 12.98 4.08
N ASN A 164 6.49 13.48 3.14
CA ASN A 164 7.71 14.19 3.46
C ASN A 164 7.45 15.65 3.84
N GLN A 165 8.48 16.29 4.34
CA GLN A 165 8.52 17.73 4.54
C GLN A 165 9.12 18.41 3.30
N GLU A 166 8.80 19.67 3.08
CA GLU A 166 9.44 20.46 2.03
C GLU A 166 10.96 20.55 2.28
N ASN A 167 11.74 20.41 1.22
CA ASN A 167 13.21 20.30 1.28
C ASN A 167 13.72 19.08 2.06
N GLY A 168 12.90 18.03 2.17
CA GLY A 168 13.28 16.78 2.78
C GLY A 168 14.06 15.85 1.83
N TRP A 169 14.27 14.62 2.28
CA TRP A 169 14.96 13.61 1.50
C TRP A 169 14.27 12.25 1.57
N VAL A 170 14.49 11.44 0.54
CA VAL A 170 14.13 10.01 0.47
C VAL A 170 15.39 9.24 0.07
N HIS A 171 15.80 8.31 0.89
CA HIS A 171 16.94 7.45 0.67
C HIS A 171 16.47 6.02 0.45
N VAL A 172 16.82 5.46 -0.71
CA VAL A 172 16.54 4.07 -1.06
C VAL A 172 17.83 3.30 -1.08
N ALA A 173 17.97 2.27 -0.24
CA ALA A 173 19.16 1.42 -0.19
C ALA A 173 18.82 0.00 -0.62
N LEU A 174 19.70 -0.60 -1.45
CA LEU A 174 19.62 -1.99 -1.88
C LEU A 174 20.83 -2.76 -1.41
N ASN A 175 20.61 -3.85 -0.70
CA ASN A 175 21.66 -4.77 -0.29
C ASN A 175 21.19 -6.22 -0.44
N ALA A 176 22.09 -7.20 -0.37
CA ALA A 176 21.74 -8.61 -0.35
C ALA A 176 22.78 -9.41 0.45
N ASP A 177 22.36 -10.49 1.06
CA ASP A 177 23.22 -11.56 1.54
C ASP A 177 23.17 -12.77 0.58
N HIS A 178 23.48 -13.95 1.06
CA HIS A 178 23.49 -15.18 0.25
C HIS A 178 22.11 -15.82 0.05
N LYS A 179 21.07 -15.32 0.73
CA LYS A 179 19.70 -15.88 0.70
C LYS A 179 18.63 -14.83 0.39
N LEU A 180 18.83 -13.62 0.87
CA LEU A 180 17.85 -12.55 0.84
C LEU A 180 18.44 -11.29 0.20
N PHE A 181 17.58 -10.48 -0.41
CA PHE A 181 17.87 -9.09 -0.66
C PHE A 181 16.99 -8.18 0.20
N TYR A 182 17.50 -6.99 0.42
CA TYR A 182 16.94 -5.99 1.32
C TYR A 182 16.75 -4.69 0.56
N ILE A 183 15.53 -4.13 0.59
CA ILE A 183 15.28 -2.78 0.13
C ILE A 183 14.87 -1.97 1.35
N GLU A 184 15.60 -0.90 1.61
CA GLU A 184 15.27 0.06 2.65
C GLU A 184 14.83 1.37 1.99
N VAL A 185 13.67 1.88 2.39
CA VAL A 185 13.14 3.18 1.97
C VAL A 185 13.01 4.03 3.22
N ALA A 186 13.88 5.01 3.36
CA ALA A 186 13.91 5.94 4.47
C ALA A 186 13.54 7.35 3.99
N ASP A 187 12.80 8.07 4.80
CA ASP A 187 12.38 9.45 4.55
C ASP A 187 12.60 10.35 5.78
N SER A 188 12.66 11.64 5.53
CA SER A 188 12.72 12.69 6.57
C SER A 188 11.35 13.31 6.86
N GLY A 189 10.27 12.60 6.57
CA GLY A 189 8.91 13.12 6.64
C GLY A 189 8.36 13.29 8.05
N ILE A 190 7.04 13.40 8.11
CA ILE A 190 6.31 13.65 9.36
C ILE A 190 6.42 12.52 10.39
N GLY A 191 6.84 11.32 9.96
CA GLY A 191 6.87 10.13 10.80
C GLY A 191 5.48 9.62 11.18
N ILE A 192 5.45 8.51 11.92
CA ILE A 192 4.25 7.78 12.33
C ILE A 192 4.34 7.56 13.83
N ALA A 193 3.25 7.78 14.54
CA ALA A 193 3.16 7.50 15.97
C ALA A 193 3.25 5.98 16.24
N PRO A 194 3.87 5.55 17.35
CA PRO A 194 4.06 4.13 17.63
C PRO A 194 2.76 3.31 17.65
N GLU A 195 1.68 3.90 18.16
CA GLU A 195 0.34 3.29 18.23
C GLU A 195 -0.28 3.03 16.85
N GLU A 196 0.15 3.77 15.83
CA GLU A 196 -0.37 3.66 14.47
C GLU A 196 0.38 2.64 13.60
N THR A 197 1.62 2.29 13.99
CA THR A 197 2.52 1.47 13.17
C THR A 197 1.99 0.07 12.85
N ASP A 198 1.17 -0.49 13.71
CA ASP A 198 0.54 -1.79 13.48
C ASP A 198 -0.62 -1.71 12.48
N HIS A 199 -1.27 -0.55 12.38
CA HIS A 199 -2.47 -0.33 11.58
C HIS A 199 -2.19 0.19 10.17
N ILE A 200 -1.04 0.80 9.91
CA ILE A 200 -0.73 1.44 8.60
C ILE A 200 -0.82 0.50 7.40
N PHE A 201 -0.78 -0.81 7.61
CA PHE A 201 -0.91 -1.82 6.57
C PHE A 201 -2.35 -2.33 6.37
N GLU A 202 -3.29 -1.84 7.19
CA GLU A 202 -4.71 -2.14 7.02
C GLU A 202 -5.27 -1.41 5.81
N ARG A 203 -6.25 -2.00 5.15
CA ARG A 203 -6.88 -1.43 3.95
C ARG A 203 -7.69 -0.19 4.33
N PHE A 204 -7.54 0.91 3.59
CA PHE A 204 -8.18 2.20 3.83
C PHE A 204 -7.76 2.91 5.12
N TYR A 205 -6.77 2.38 5.83
CA TYR A 205 -6.29 3.00 7.04
C TYR A 205 -5.51 4.29 6.74
N ARG A 206 -5.75 5.31 7.53
CA ARG A 206 -5.13 6.64 7.42
C ARG A 206 -5.01 7.24 8.81
N VAL A 207 -3.81 7.64 9.20
CA VAL A 207 -3.49 8.23 10.52
C VAL A 207 -4.31 9.50 10.76
N ASP A 208 -4.48 10.34 9.74
CA ASP A 208 -5.28 11.56 9.82
C ASP A 208 -6.23 11.67 8.62
N LYS A 209 -7.55 11.55 8.88
CA LYS A 209 -8.58 11.60 7.84
C LYS A 209 -8.83 13.01 7.31
N SER A 210 -8.46 14.07 8.04
CA SER A 210 -8.71 15.46 7.66
C SER A 210 -7.61 16.02 6.75
N HIS A 211 -6.35 15.94 7.16
CA HIS A 211 -5.21 16.40 6.35
C HIS A 211 -4.91 15.49 5.16
N SER A 212 -5.23 14.22 5.26
CA SER A 212 -4.95 13.26 4.19
C SER A 212 -5.89 13.38 2.98
N ARG A 213 -6.99 14.17 3.04
CA ARG A 213 -7.78 14.53 1.86
C ARG A 213 -7.04 15.52 0.96
N GLU A 214 -6.39 16.51 1.53
CA GLU A 214 -5.55 17.47 0.81
C GLU A 214 -4.31 16.79 0.18
N ILE A 215 -3.75 15.81 0.88
CA ILE A 215 -2.59 15.04 0.42
C ILE A 215 -2.96 13.93 -0.59
N GLY A 216 -4.24 13.56 -0.75
CA GLY A 216 -4.75 12.68 -1.83
C GLY A 216 -4.38 11.19 -1.71
N GLY A 217 -4.43 10.53 -0.52
CA GLY A 217 -4.14 9.10 -0.34
C GLY A 217 -5.38 8.21 -0.39
N THR A 218 -5.24 7.02 -1.01
CA THR A 218 -6.29 5.99 -1.06
C THR A 218 -6.37 5.14 0.21
N GLY A 219 -5.31 5.13 1.04
CA GLY A 219 -5.17 4.20 2.17
C GLY A 219 -4.95 2.73 1.74
N LEU A 220 -4.69 2.49 0.45
CA LEU A 220 -4.50 1.15 -0.09
C LEU A 220 -3.03 0.83 -0.41
N GLY A 221 -2.20 1.84 -0.61
CA GLY A 221 -0.83 1.68 -1.11
C GLY A 221 0.05 0.78 -0.22
N LEU A 222 0.04 0.96 1.11
CA LEU A 222 0.82 0.13 2.03
C LEU A 222 0.25 -1.29 2.14
N ALA A 223 -1.07 -1.46 2.07
CA ALA A 223 -1.71 -2.77 2.03
C ALA A 223 -1.31 -3.54 0.75
N ILE A 224 -1.26 -2.85 -0.41
CA ILE A 224 -0.78 -3.40 -1.69
C ILE A 224 0.70 -3.79 -1.57
N ALA A 225 1.54 -2.91 -1.04
CA ALA A 225 2.96 -3.18 -0.85
C ALA A 225 3.19 -4.42 0.01
N ARG A 226 2.51 -4.51 1.17
CA ARG A 226 2.58 -5.67 2.06
C ARG A 226 2.11 -6.96 1.36
N SER A 227 0.98 -6.93 0.66
CA SER A 227 0.46 -8.09 -0.06
C SER A 227 1.44 -8.60 -1.11
N ALA A 228 2.01 -7.71 -1.93
CA ALA A 228 3.00 -8.08 -2.93
C ALA A 228 4.29 -8.66 -2.31
N ILE A 229 4.77 -8.08 -1.21
CA ILE A 229 5.96 -8.59 -0.49
C ILE A 229 5.69 -9.97 0.11
N VAL A 230 4.53 -10.19 0.72
CA VAL A 230 4.13 -11.49 1.29
C VAL A 230 4.01 -12.55 0.20
N MET A 231 3.47 -12.22 -0.98
CA MET A 231 3.43 -13.13 -2.14
C MET A 231 4.83 -13.57 -2.57
N HIS A 232 5.85 -12.71 -2.43
CA HIS A 232 7.26 -13.07 -2.65
C HIS A 232 7.89 -13.81 -1.45
N ARG A 233 7.09 -14.28 -0.47
CA ARG A 233 7.58 -14.88 0.79
C ARG A 233 8.53 -13.96 1.57
N GLY A 234 8.39 -12.67 1.32
CA GLY A 234 9.13 -11.62 1.99
C GLY A 234 8.45 -11.12 3.27
N ALA A 235 9.12 -10.20 3.92
CA ALA A 235 8.63 -9.49 5.09
C ALA A 235 8.93 -7.99 4.96
N ILE A 236 8.03 -7.18 5.51
CA ILE A 236 8.20 -5.74 5.64
C ILE A 236 8.19 -5.36 7.11
N LYS A 237 9.09 -4.47 7.51
CA LYS A 237 9.13 -3.85 8.83
C LYS A 237 9.14 -2.34 8.67
N VAL A 238 8.56 -1.66 9.65
CA VAL A 238 8.55 -0.20 9.75
C VAL A 238 9.25 0.22 11.04
N TYR A 239 10.06 1.27 10.95
CA TYR A 239 10.58 2.02 12.07
C TYR A 239 10.26 3.49 11.81
N SER A 240 9.60 4.14 12.73
CA SER A 240 9.19 5.54 12.57
C SER A 240 9.16 6.27 13.91
N GLN A 241 9.42 7.57 13.85
CA GLN A 241 9.27 8.48 14.97
C GLN A 241 8.61 9.77 14.48
N PRO A 242 7.58 10.28 15.16
CA PRO A 242 6.96 11.55 14.82
C PRO A 242 8.00 12.68 14.69
N GLY A 243 7.94 13.40 13.57
CA GLY A 243 8.85 14.51 13.26
C GLY A 243 10.28 14.12 12.84
N LYS A 244 10.59 12.83 12.74
CA LYS A 244 11.92 12.34 12.33
C LYS A 244 11.93 11.51 11.06
N GLY A 245 10.75 11.20 10.54
CA GLY A 245 10.58 10.39 9.34
C GLY A 245 10.32 8.91 9.60
N THR A 246 10.32 8.13 8.52
CA THR A 246 9.97 6.72 8.52
C THR A 246 10.99 5.92 7.72
N THR A 247 11.24 4.69 8.14
CA THR A 247 12.07 3.71 7.43
C THR A 247 11.29 2.43 7.27
N PHE A 248 11.03 2.04 6.01
CA PHE A 248 10.50 0.73 5.66
C PHE A 248 11.65 -0.18 5.23
N THR A 249 11.74 -1.36 5.84
CA THR A 249 12.73 -2.39 5.47
C THR A 249 12.00 -3.60 4.90
N VAL A 250 12.23 -3.88 3.63
CA VAL A 250 11.70 -5.04 2.89
C VAL A 250 12.78 -6.10 2.79
N LYS A 251 12.40 -7.36 3.04
CA LYS A 251 13.29 -8.53 2.90
C LYS A 251 12.61 -9.55 2.00
N ILE A 252 13.28 -10.00 0.94
CA ILE A 252 12.74 -10.96 -0.01
C ILE A 252 13.79 -12.00 -0.34
N PRO A 253 13.44 -13.31 -0.47
CA PRO A 253 14.36 -14.34 -0.95
C PRO A 253 14.89 -14.04 -2.35
N LEU A 254 16.20 -14.34 -2.59
CA LEU A 254 16.80 -14.24 -3.93
C LEU A 254 16.24 -15.28 -4.89
N THR A 255 15.86 -16.44 -4.36
CA THR A 255 15.27 -17.55 -5.13
C THR A 255 13.84 -17.78 -4.67
N TYR A 256 12.93 -17.86 -5.62
CA TYR A 256 11.52 -18.17 -5.32
C TYR A 256 11.35 -19.67 -5.14
N VAL A 257 11.03 -20.11 -3.93
CA VAL A 257 10.70 -21.51 -3.62
C VAL A 257 9.19 -21.63 -3.65
N SER A 258 8.67 -22.40 -4.60
CA SER A 258 7.22 -22.68 -4.78
C SER A 258 6.62 -23.47 -3.60
#